data_2feda1e2197477ba97e6e9f6912fc0e6
#
_entry.id   2feda1e2197477ba97e6e9f6912fc0e6
#
_cell.length_a   1.000
_cell.length_b   1.000
_cell.length_c   1.000
_cell.angle_alpha   90.00
_cell.angle_beta   90.00
_cell.angle_gamma   90.00
#
_symmetry.space_group_name_H-M   'P 1'
#
loop_
_entity.id
_entity.type
_entity.pdbx_description
1 polymer ?
#
loop_
_entity_poly.entity_id
_entity_poly.type
_entity_poly.pdbx_seq_one_letter_code
_entity_poly.pdbx_strand_id
1 'polypeptide(L)'
;MSKGEDGWYTASAPVWVNSIIVNGNSGDVKTEDISIDAAEVWVTVSEDGTSDFTYNDPNAPVAEDITVHVKAPADWSEPHLWAWSAPDGTNAFSSWPGEALQEGEDGWLTLSVPGWVNSIIVNGSDGSVQTSDLSVETGKDLWIVVSDAENAEVTYEAPAETVETAEAPAAESEPTVAAEPAETKSNAMPIAIVVVVVIAIVAGGVVVSKKKK
;
A
#
# COMPACT_ATOMS: atom_id res chain seq x y z
N MET A 1 -15.26 -2.13 33.96
CA MET A 1 -15.68 -2.21 32.55
C MET A 1 -17.08 -1.69 32.39
N SER A 2 -17.39 -0.98 31.33
CA SER A 2 -18.75 -0.56 30.93
C SER A 2 -19.21 -1.38 29.72
N LYS A 3 -20.47 -1.77 29.75
CA LYS A 3 -21.08 -2.51 28.63
C LYS A 3 -21.57 -1.52 27.58
N GLY A 4 -21.16 -1.72 26.30
CA GLY A 4 -21.66 -1.01 25.15
C GLY A 4 -22.98 -1.61 24.62
N GLU A 5 -23.61 -0.92 23.66
CA GLU A 5 -24.83 -1.36 22.98
C GLU A 5 -24.58 -2.53 22.02
N ASP A 6 -23.35 -2.65 21.52
CA ASP A 6 -22.83 -3.69 20.62
C ASP A 6 -22.50 -5.02 21.31
N GLY A 7 -22.65 -5.08 22.64
CA GLY A 7 -22.36 -6.26 23.45
C GLY A 7 -20.93 -6.33 24.00
N TRP A 8 -20.05 -5.45 23.57
CA TRP A 8 -18.69 -5.35 24.10
C TRP A 8 -18.64 -4.70 25.48
N TYR A 9 -17.62 -5.07 26.24
CA TYR A 9 -17.29 -4.44 27.53
C TYR A 9 -15.98 -3.68 27.37
N THR A 10 -15.99 -2.37 27.63
CA THR A 10 -14.82 -1.50 27.46
C THR A 10 -14.21 -1.15 28.82
N ALA A 11 -12.89 -1.17 28.87
CA ALA A 11 -12.10 -0.66 29.98
C ALA A 11 -10.89 0.12 29.44
N SER A 12 -10.50 1.20 30.14
CA SER A 12 -9.26 1.90 29.83
C SER A 12 -8.19 1.50 30.83
N ALA A 13 -6.97 1.30 30.35
CA ALA A 13 -5.78 1.04 31.14
C ALA A 13 -4.73 2.12 30.88
N PRO A 14 -3.83 2.40 31.86
CA PRO A 14 -2.69 3.27 31.61
C PRO A 14 -1.77 2.73 30.49
N VAL A 15 -1.14 3.62 29.74
CA VAL A 15 -0.29 3.27 28.56
C VAL A 15 0.93 2.38 28.87
N TRP A 16 1.31 2.24 30.14
CA TRP A 16 2.40 1.36 30.56
C TRP A 16 1.99 -0.09 30.81
N VAL A 17 0.66 -0.39 30.75
CA VAL A 17 0.15 -1.77 30.88
C VAL A 17 0.47 -2.52 29.60
N ASN A 18 1.18 -3.62 29.74
CA ASN A 18 1.59 -4.50 28.65
C ASN A 18 1.08 -5.95 28.81
N SER A 19 0.26 -6.21 29.83
CA SER A 19 -0.41 -7.49 30.04
C SER A 19 -1.74 -7.29 30.75
N ILE A 20 -2.75 -8.04 30.35
CA ILE A 20 -4.09 -8.03 30.94
C ILE A 20 -4.59 -9.43 31.21
N ILE A 21 -5.50 -9.55 32.17
CA ILE A 21 -6.34 -10.74 32.42
C ILE A 21 -7.78 -10.28 32.38
N VAL A 22 -8.61 -10.95 31.62
CA VAL A 22 -10.06 -10.78 31.65
C VAL A 22 -10.65 -11.81 32.57
N ASN A 23 -11.46 -11.39 33.55
CA ASN A 23 -12.11 -12.29 34.47
C ASN A 23 -13.62 -11.99 34.62
N GLY A 24 -14.39 -13.03 34.89
CA GLY A 24 -15.81 -12.99 35.14
C GLY A 24 -16.20 -13.74 36.41
N ASN A 25 -17.50 -13.73 36.75
CA ASN A 25 -18.07 -14.50 37.89
C ASN A 25 -17.28 -14.29 39.19
N SER A 26 -16.90 -13.06 39.49
CA SER A 26 -16.08 -12.73 40.69
C SER A 26 -14.70 -13.37 40.70
N GLY A 27 -14.16 -13.71 39.52
CA GLY A 27 -12.84 -14.31 39.35
C GLY A 27 -12.82 -15.83 39.22
N ASP A 28 -14.00 -16.48 39.25
CA ASP A 28 -14.09 -17.94 39.08
C ASP A 28 -13.71 -18.40 37.65
N VAL A 29 -13.95 -17.54 36.66
CA VAL A 29 -13.52 -17.71 35.27
C VAL A 29 -12.57 -16.59 34.91
N LYS A 30 -11.42 -16.91 34.38
CA LYS A 30 -10.40 -15.93 33.93
C LYS A 30 -9.60 -16.48 32.77
N THR A 31 -9.08 -15.55 31.95
CA THR A 31 -8.13 -15.88 30.89
C THR A 31 -6.73 -16.13 31.46
N GLU A 32 -5.87 -16.71 30.68
CA GLU A 32 -4.42 -16.57 30.87
C GLU A 32 -3.98 -15.11 30.70
N ASP A 33 -2.70 -14.84 30.95
CA ASP A 33 -2.11 -13.52 30.75
C ASP A 33 -2.07 -13.21 29.24
N ILE A 34 -2.71 -12.12 28.83
CA ILE A 34 -2.71 -11.65 27.47
C ILE A 34 -1.72 -10.50 27.39
N SER A 35 -0.62 -10.70 26.66
CA SER A 35 0.33 -9.63 26.37
C SER A 35 -0.24 -8.69 25.33
N ILE A 36 -0.12 -7.37 25.57
CA ILE A 36 -0.58 -6.31 24.67
C ILE A 36 0.55 -5.35 24.35
N ASP A 37 0.64 -4.97 23.07
CA ASP A 37 1.66 -4.08 22.53
C ASP A 37 1.10 -2.92 21.68
N ALA A 38 -0.22 -2.78 21.65
CA ALA A 38 -0.93 -1.71 20.95
C ALA A 38 -1.81 -0.88 21.87
N ALA A 39 -2.29 0.26 21.37
CA ALA A 39 -3.13 1.21 22.12
C ALA A 39 -4.54 0.68 22.38
N GLU A 40 -5.05 -0.20 21.51
CA GLU A 40 -6.36 -0.82 21.61
C GLU A 40 -6.24 -2.33 21.34
N VAL A 41 -7.03 -3.12 22.04
CA VAL A 41 -7.11 -4.58 21.87
C VAL A 41 -8.53 -5.04 22.11
N TRP A 42 -9.03 -5.90 21.26
CA TRP A 42 -10.31 -6.60 21.37
C TRP A 42 -10.05 -8.03 21.82
N VAL A 43 -10.66 -8.43 22.90
CA VAL A 43 -10.48 -9.76 23.49
C VAL A 43 -11.82 -10.48 23.53
N THR A 44 -11.91 -11.63 22.89
CA THR A 44 -13.05 -12.55 23.04
C THR A 44 -12.70 -13.62 24.06
N VAL A 45 -13.65 -13.94 24.93
CA VAL A 45 -13.48 -14.94 26.00
C VAL A 45 -14.60 -15.94 25.94
N SER A 46 -14.26 -17.21 25.86
CA SER A 46 -15.19 -18.34 25.93
C SER A 46 -15.61 -18.68 27.36
N GLU A 47 -16.68 -19.46 27.54
CA GLU A 47 -17.19 -19.86 28.85
C GLU A 47 -16.20 -20.65 29.71
N ASP A 48 -15.22 -21.29 29.09
CA ASP A 48 -14.17 -22.08 29.75
C ASP A 48 -12.93 -21.22 30.12
N GLY A 49 -12.92 -19.92 29.78
CA GLY A 49 -11.81 -18.99 30.03
C GLY A 49 -10.77 -18.96 28.91
N THR A 50 -10.92 -19.75 27.84
CA THR A 50 -10.10 -19.57 26.64
C THR A 50 -10.35 -18.19 26.04
N SER A 51 -9.30 -17.55 25.54
CA SER A 51 -9.39 -16.23 24.94
C SER A 51 -8.67 -16.16 23.61
N ASP A 52 -9.20 -15.31 22.74
CA ASP A 52 -8.58 -14.87 21.52
C ASP A 52 -8.54 -13.34 21.50
N PHE A 53 -7.59 -12.73 20.79
CA PHE A 53 -7.50 -11.28 20.74
C PHE A 53 -7.06 -10.78 19.37
N THR A 54 -7.43 -9.55 19.06
CA THR A 54 -7.05 -8.83 17.84
C THR A 54 -6.84 -7.35 18.16
N TYR A 55 -6.03 -6.70 17.37
CA TYR A 55 -5.85 -5.24 17.40
C TYR A 55 -6.72 -4.52 16.36
N ASN A 56 -7.44 -5.28 15.53
CA ASN A 56 -8.39 -4.75 14.57
C ASN A 56 -9.80 -4.70 15.21
N ASP A 57 -10.48 -3.56 15.08
CA ASP A 57 -11.86 -3.43 15.55
C ASP A 57 -12.78 -4.43 14.83
N PRO A 58 -13.34 -5.46 15.52
CA PRO A 58 -14.21 -6.44 14.89
C PRO A 58 -15.56 -5.85 14.43
N ASN A 59 -15.91 -4.63 14.88
CA ASN A 59 -17.10 -3.89 14.43
C ASN A 59 -16.75 -2.82 13.38
N ALA A 60 -15.48 -2.65 13.04
CA ALA A 60 -15.12 -1.77 11.95
C ALA A 60 -15.86 -2.21 10.67
N PRO A 61 -16.36 -1.28 9.86
CA PRO A 61 -16.88 -1.66 8.56
C PRO A 61 -15.80 -2.47 7.84
N VAL A 62 -16.19 -3.62 7.30
CA VAL A 62 -15.28 -4.45 6.50
C VAL A 62 -14.73 -3.54 5.41
N ALA A 63 -13.44 -3.25 5.50
CA ALA A 63 -12.79 -2.45 4.46
C ALA A 63 -12.96 -3.21 3.14
N GLU A 64 -13.43 -2.51 2.11
CA GLU A 64 -13.47 -3.08 0.76
C GLU A 64 -12.07 -3.52 0.37
N ASP A 65 -11.99 -4.59 -0.42
CA ASP A 65 -10.72 -5.05 -0.95
C ASP A 65 -10.04 -3.92 -1.74
N ILE A 66 -8.73 -3.86 -1.64
CA ILE A 66 -7.89 -2.91 -2.37
C ILE A 66 -7.13 -3.63 -3.47
N THR A 67 -6.78 -2.90 -4.52
CA THR A 67 -5.94 -3.43 -5.60
C THR A 67 -4.50 -2.99 -5.38
N VAL A 68 -3.60 -3.96 -5.36
CA VAL A 68 -2.15 -3.74 -5.37
C VAL A 68 -1.64 -3.91 -6.78
N HIS A 69 -1.03 -2.87 -7.33
CA HIS A 69 -0.39 -2.86 -8.62
C HIS A 69 1.13 -2.95 -8.46
N VAL A 70 1.78 -3.89 -9.13
CA VAL A 70 3.21 -4.14 -8.97
C VAL A 70 3.93 -4.13 -10.30
N LYS A 71 5.06 -3.43 -10.39
CA LYS A 71 6.10 -3.66 -11.40
C LYS A 71 7.28 -4.33 -10.72
N ALA A 72 7.47 -5.61 -11.03
CA ALA A 72 8.59 -6.40 -10.53
C ALA A 72 9.79 -6.40 -11.50
N PRO A 73 11.02 -6.63 -11.02
CA PRO A 73 12.17 -6.82 -11.89
C PRO A 73 11.96 -7.98 -12.86
N ALA A 74 12.44 -7.83 -14.09
CA ALA A 74 12.22 -8.82 -15.16
C ALA A 74 12.88 -10.19 -14.92
N ASP A 75 13.84 -10.25 -14.02
CA ASP A 75 14.53 -11.46 -13.58
C ASP A 75 13.85 -12.17 -12.41
N TRP A 76 12.79 -11.60 -11.83
CA TRP A 76 11.96 -12.24 -10.83
C TRP A 76 10.89 -13.11 -11.52
N SER A 77 11.09 -14.42 -11.53
CA SER A 77 10.09 -15.33 -12.09
C SER A 77 8.90 -15.47 -11.14
N GLU A 78 7.71 -15.60 -11.72
CA GLU A 78 6.46 -15.85 -10.99
C GLU A 78 6.30 -14.94 -9.74
N PRO A 79 6.13 -13.61 -9.92
CA PRO A 79 5.99 -12.69 -8.79
C PRO A 79 4.74 -12.99 -7.98
N HIS A 80 4.89 -13.00 -6.65
CA HIS A 80 3.84 -13.20 -5.66
C HIS A 80 3.79 -12.02 -4.70
N LEU A 81 2.67 -11.90 -4.00
CA LEU A 81 2.46 -10.95 -2.93
C LEU A 81 2.16 -11.69 -1.63
N TRP A 82 2.87 -11.33 -0.57
CA TRP A 82 2.53 -11.67 0.81
C TRP A 82 2.00 -10.43 1.51
N ALA A 83 0.89 -10.53 2.22
CA ALA A 83 0.24 -9.39 2.84
C ALA A 83 -0.30 -9.75 4.23
N TRP A 84 -0.20 -8.82 5.18
CA TRP A 84 -0.67 -9.02 6.55
C TRP A 84 -1.03 -7.70 7.24
N SER A 85 -1.63 -7.84 8.42
CA SER A 85 -1.85 -6.75 9.36
C SER A 85 -0.78 -6.79 10.46
N ALA A 86 -0.04 -5.72 10.64
CA ALA A 86 0.77 -5.49 11.83
C ALA A 86 -0.04 -4.60 12.81
N PRO A 87 0.05 -4.77 14.12
CA PRO A 87 0.99 -5.62 14.86
C PRO A 87 0.49 -7.04 15.16
N ASP A 88 -0.79 -7.40 14.86
CA ASP A 88 -1.36 -8.69 15.26
C ASP A 88 -0.91 -9.87 14.40
N GLY A 89 -0.24 -9.61 13.27
CA GLY A 89 0.30 -10.65 12.39
C GLY A 89 -0.76 -11.43 11.63
N THR A 90 -2.01 -10.94 11.55
CA THR A 90 -3.07 -11.58 10.76
C THR A 90 -2.67 -11.60 9.29
N ASN A 91 -2.51 -12.78 8.71
CA ASN A 91 -2.12 -12.96 7.32
C ASN A 91 -3.32 -12.95 6.39
N ALA A 92 -3.18 -12.29 5.22
CA ALA A 92 -4.20 -12.31 4.17
C ALA A 92 -4.23 -13.65 3.42
N PHE A 93 -3.12 -14.38 3.42
CA PHE A 93 -2.95 -15.64 2.71
C PHE A 93 -2.53 -16.76 3.65
N SER A 94 -2.85 -18.01 3.26
CA SER A 94 -2.67 -19.19 4.13
C SER A 94 -1.21 -19.65 4.24
N SER A 95 -0.36 -19.34 3.27
CA SER A 95 1.04 -19.82 3.24
C SER A 95 1.92 -18.93 2.37
N TRP A 96 3.19 -18.85 2.73
CA TRP A 96 4.26 -18.30 1.91
C TRP A 96 4.43 -19.10 0.60
N PRO A 97 4.72 -18.48 -0.55
CA PRO A 97 5.06 -17.06 -0.78
C PRO A 97 3.87 -16.12 -0.96
N GLY A 98 2.64 -16.53 -0.69
CA GLY A 98 1.42 -15.79 -0.89
C GLY A 98 0.73 -16.13 -2.20
N GLU A 99 -0.02 -15.18 -2.77
CA GLU A 99 -0.74 -15.36 -4.01
C GLU A 99 0.03 -14.79 -5.20
N ALA A 100 -0.07 -15.48 -6.34
CA ALA A 100 0.57 -15.05 -7.59
C ALA A 100 -0.08 -13.78 -8.13
N LEU A 101 0.75 -12.81 -8.48
CA LEU A 101 0.31 -11.60 -9.17
C LEU A 101 -0.18 -11.93 -10.58
N GLN A 102 -1.27 -11.30 -11.01
CA GLN A 102 -1.89 -11.50 -12.32
C GLN A 102 -1.50 -10.37 -13.26
N GLU A 103 -1.39 -10.66 -14.57
CA GLU A 103 -1.18 -9.61 -15.57
C GLU A 103 -2.37 -8.64 -15.57
N GLY A 104 -2.09 -7.37 -15.39
CA GLY A 104 -3.01 -6.25 -15.48
C GLY A 104 -2.75 -5.39 -16.71
N GLU A 105 -3.24 -4.15 -16.69
CA GLU A 105 -3.05 -3.20 -17.78
C GLU A 105 -1.67 -2.55 -17.71
N ASP A 106 -1.16 -2.08 -18.85
CA ASP A 106 0.07 -1.25 -18.97
C ASP A 106 1.34 -1.88 -18.37
N GLY A 107 1.42 -3.21 -18.40
CA GLY A 107 2.55 -3.97 -17.87
C GLY A 107 2.63 -3.98 -16.34
N TRP A 108 1.56 -3.62 -15.65
CA TRP A 108 1.40 -3.85 -14.24
C TRP A 108 0.94 -5.27 -13.97
N LEU A 109 1.44 -5.83 -12.89
CA LEU A 109 0.88 -7.03 -12.26
C LEU A 109 -0.06 -6.58 -11.16
N THR A 110 -1.18 -7.28 -10.94
CA THR A 110 -2.20 -6.89 -9.98
C THR A 110 -2.64 -8.03 -9.09
N LEU A 111 -3.04 -7.68 -7.86
CA LEU A 111 -3.71 -8.59 -6.94
C LEU A 111 -4.68 -7.81 -6.05
N SER A 112 -5.88 -8.36 -5.83
CA SER A 112 -6.81 -7.84 -4.84
C SER A 112 -6.46 -8.43 -3.47
N VAL A 113 -6.37 -7.58 -2.45
CA VAL A 113 -6.13 -7.97 -1.05
C VAL A 113 -7.15 -7.30 -0.13
N PRO A 114 -7.44 -7.88 1.05
CA PRO A 114 -8.33 -7.24 2.01
C PRO A 114 -7.87 -5.84 2.39
N GLY A 115 -8.79 -4.87 2.44
CA GLY A 115 -8.46 -3.47 2.71
C GLY A 115 -7.91 -3.18 4.11
N TRP A 116 -7.91 -4.15 5.03
CA TRP A 116 -7.28 -4.04 6.35
C TRP A 116 -5.76 -4.29 6.31
N VAL A 117 -5.20 -4.77 5.20
CA VAL A 117 -3.77 -4.99 5.03
C VAL A 117 -3.01 -3.67 5.21
N ASN A 118 -1.92 -3.71 5.98
CA ASN A 118 -1.03 -2.57 6.20
C ASN A 118 0.46 -2.90 6.02
N SER A 119 0.77 -4.15 5.66
CA SER A 119 2.14 -4.62 5.43
C SER A 119 2.17 -5.60 4.26
N ILE A 120 3.15 -5.45 3.39
CA ILE A 120 3.28 -6.21 2.15
C ILE A 120 4.74 -6.60 1.91
N ILE A 121 4.96 -7.78 1.34
CA ILE A 121 6.21 -8.19 0.69
C ILE A 121 5.87 -8.56 -0.76
N VAL A 122 6.60 -7.99 -1.70
CA VAL A 122 6.64 -8.50 -3.08
C VAL A 122 7.80 -9.48 -3.18
N ASN A 123 7.55 -10.63 -3.76
CA ASN A 123 8.57 -11.67 -3.91
C ASN A 123 8.48 -12.35 -5.28
N GLY A 124 9.49 -13.12 -5.63
CA GLY A 124 9.56 -13.87 -6.88
C GLY A 124 10.42 -15.11 -6.73
N SER A 125 10.47 -15.91 -7.78
CA SER A 125 11.30 -17.13 -7.81
C SER A 125 11.01 -18.05 -6.61
N ASP A 126 9.72 -18.36 -6.39
CA ASP A 126 9.22 -19.16 -5.26
C ASP A 126 9.58 -18.57 -3.87
N GLY A 127 9.64 -17.25 -3.77
CA GLY A 127 9.98 -16.56 -2.52
C GLY A 127 11.48 -16.56 -2.18
N SER A 128 12.34 -16.94 -3.12
CA SER A 128 13.79 -16.92 -2.92
C SER A 128 14.41 -15.52 -3.04
N VAL A 129 13.70 -14.60 -3.70
CA VAL A 129 13.99 -13.18 -3.76
C VAL A 129 12.77 -12.40 -3.27
N GLN A 130 12.98 -11.33 -2.51
CA GLN A 130 11.88 -10.56 -1.94
C GLN A 130 12.32 -9.15 -1.56
N THR A 131 11.35 -8.22 -1.47
CA THR A 131 11.57 -6.91 -0.85
C THR A 131 11.72 -7.05 0.68
N SER A 132 12.17 -5.99 1.33
CA SER A 132 11.87 -5.80 2.75
C SER A 132 10.36 -5.61 2.98
N ASP A 133 9.94 -5.61 4.26
CA ASP A 133 8.57 -5.31 4.64
C ASP A 133 8.19 -3.88 4.21
N LEU A 134 7.16 -3.76 3.39
CA LEU A 134 6.62 -2.48 2.93
C LEU A 134 5.39 -2.12 3.79
N SER A 135 5.47 -1.02 4.53
CA SER A 135 4.31 -0.48 5.25
C SER A 135 3.41 0.28 4.29
N VAL A 136 2.11 -0.02 4.31
CA VAL A 136 1.11 0.57 3.41
C VAL A 136 -0.09 1.13 4.19
N GLU A 137 -0.81 2.09 3.57
CA GLU A 137 -2.04 2.64 4.14
C GLU A 137 -3.22 1.70 3.86
N THR A 138 -4.03 1.44 4.88
CA THR A 138 -5.23 0.60 4.76
C THR A 138 -6.31 1.27 3.90
N GLY A 139 -7.08 0.45 3.17
CA GLY A 139 -8.24 0.89 2.41
C GLY A 139 -7.93 1.74 1.18
N LYS A 140 -6.71 1.68 0.64
CA LYS A 140 -6.30 2.42 -0.56
C LYS A 140 -5.63 1.51 -1.56
N ASP A 141 -6.03 1.65 -2.82
CA ASP A 141 -5.27 1.08 -3.93
C ASP A 141 -3.86 1.68 -3.96
N LEU A 142 -2.89 0.87 -4.36
CA LEU A 142 -1.49 1.29 -4.34
C LEU A 142 -0.70 0.71 -5.52
N TRP A 143 0.36 1.42 -5.87
CA TRP A 143 1.30 1.05 -6.92
C TRP A 143 2.69 0.87 -6.32
N ILE A 144 3.30 -0.29 -6.57
CA ILE A 144 4.63 -0.64 -6.08
C ILE A 144 5.54 -0.84 -7.29
N VAL A 145 6.63 -0.07 -7.35
CA VAL A 145 7.70 -0.29 -8.31
C VAL A 145 8.88 -0.90 -7.57
N VAL A 146 9.20 -2.14 -7.86
CA VAL A 146 10.34 -2.86 -7.29
C VAL A 146 11.50 -2.76 -8.28
N SER A 147 12.58 -2.12 -7.88
CA SER A 147 13.82 -2.06 -8.67
C SER A 147 14.75 -3.24 -8.36
N ASP A 148 14.81 -3.63 -7.10
CA ASP A 148 15.54 -4.79 -6.58
C ASP A 148 15.02 -5.15 -5.16
N ALA A 149 15.63 -6.12 -4.49
CA ALA A 149 15.23 -6.58 -3.16
C ALA A 149 15.32 -5.51 -2.05
N GLU A 150 16.14 -4.49 -2.22
CA GLU A 150 16.38 -3.44 -1.23
C GLU A 150 15.64 -2.13 -1.59
N ASN A 151 15.21 -1.99 -2.84
CA ASN A 151 14.65 -0.76 -3.40
C ASN A 151 13.25 -1.00 -4.01
N ALA A 152 12.23 -0.62 -3.26
CA ALA A 152 10.84 -0.58 -3.71
C ALA A 152 10.23 0.77 -3.36
N GLU A 153 9.45 1.34 -4.28
CA GLU A 153 8.72 2.59 -4.11
C GLU A 153 7.22 2.31 -4.08
N VAL A 154 6.52 2.87 -3.09
CA VAL A 154 5.07 2.73 -2.92
C VAL A 154 4.41 4.08 -3.16
N THR A 155 3.38 4.11 -4.03
CA THR A 155 2.56 5.29 -4.30
C THR A 155 1.07 4.94 -4.22
N TYR A 156 0.21 5.95 -4.00
CA TYR A 156 -1.25 5.81 -3.90
C TYR A 156 -1.98 6.54 -5.03
N GLU A 157 -1.23 6.97 -6.02
CA GLU A 157 -1.75 7.55 -7.26
C GLU A 157 -1.18 6.74 -8.41
N ALA A 158 -2.02 6.42 -9.39
CA ALA A 158 -1.58 5.75 -10.61
C ALA A 158 -0.45 6.58 -11.25
N PRO A 159 0.74 6.00 -11.48
CA PRO A 159 1.79 6.71 -12.17
C PRO A 159 1.29 7.21 -13.52
N ALA A 160 1.53 8.49 -13.83
CA ALA A 160 1.18 9.04 -15.13
C ALA A 160 1.87 8.21 -16.23
N GLU A 161 1.10 7.74 -17.20
CA GLU A 161 1.64 7.01 -18.34
C GLU A 161 2.74 7.84 -19.00
N THR A 162 3.99 7.40 -18.89
CA THR A 162 5.04 7.87 -19.78
C THR A 162 4.75 7.22 -21.13
N VAL A 163 4.09 7.96 -22.01
CA VAL A 163 4.01 7.57 -23.43
C VAL A 163 5.45 7.58 -23.93
N GLU A 164 6.12 6.44 -23.85
CA GLU A 164 7.38 6.23 -24.55
C GLU A 164 7.04 6.29 -26.03
N THR A 165 7.20 7.48 -26.59
CA THR A 165 7.13 7.68 -28.03
C THR A 165 8.24 6.80 -28.62
N ALA A 166 7.86 5.61 -29.08
CA ALA A 166 8.73 4.77 -29.86
C ALA A 166 9.20 5.61 -31.06
N GLU A 167 10.43 6.10 -30.98
CA GLU A 167 11.12 6.72 -32.09
C GLU A 167 11.26 5.65 -33.18
N ALA A 168 10.40 5.74 -34.20
CA ALA A 168 10.48 4.87 -35.34
C ALA A 168 11.86 4.97 -35.96
N PRO A 169 12.55 3.85 -36.28
CA PRO A 169 13.86 3.90 -36.89
C PRO A 169 13.76 4.64 -38.21
N ALA A 170 14.53 5.74 -38.31
CA ALA A 170 14.67 6.52 -39.52
C ALA A 170 15.15 5.61 -40.68
N ALA A 171 14.28 5.39 -41.63
CA ALA A 171 14.64 4.72 -42.89
C ALA A 171 15.64 5.63 -43.63
N GLU A 172 16.86 5.15 -43.73
CA GLU A 172 17.92 5.68 -44.55
C GLU A 172 17.49 5.65 -46.02
N SER A 173 17.15 6.78 -46.60
CA SER A 173 16.95 6.93 -48.04
C SER A 173 18.11 7.72 -48.65
N GLU A 174 18.83 7.02 -49.54
CA GLU A 174 19.93 7.55 -50.36
C GLU A 174 19.52 8.76 -51.23
N PRO A 175 20.50 9.60 -51.64
CA PRO A 175 20.22 10.84 -52.34
C PRO A 175 20.12 10.63 -53.86
N THR A 176 19.02 11.10 -54.46
CA THR A 176 18.97 11.28 -55.90
C THR A 176 18.88 12.77 -56.29
N VAL A 177 19.73 13.12 -57.23
CA VAL A 177 20.14 14.42 -57.70
C VAL A 177 19.05 15.20 -58.48
N ALA A 178 19.03 16.51 -58.25
CA ALA A 178 18.76 17.66 -59.13
C ALA A 178 17.45 17.83 -59.90
N ALA A 179 16.73 18.92 -59.59
CA ALA A 179 16.42 20.03 -60.55
C ALA A 179 15.66 21.19 -59.80
N GLU A 180 16.19 22.40 -59.93
CA GLU A 180 15.59 23.70 -59.64
C GLU A 180 14.76 24.20 -60.84
N PRO A 181 13.99 25.34 -60.80
CA PRO A 181 13.33 26.04 -59.70
C PRO A 181 11.83 26.35 -60.01
N ALA A 182 11.06 26.78 -58.97
CA ALA A 182 10.00 27.81 -59.17
C ALA A 182 9.52 28.37 -57.80
N GLU A 183 9.60 29.65 -57.65
CA GLU A 183 9.12 30.46 -56.53
C GLU A 183 7.60 30.42 -56.39
N THR A 184 7.08 30.27 -55.14
CA THR A 184 5.80 30.88 -54.79
C THR A 184 5.79 31.23 -53.28
N LYS A 185 5.64 32.50 -52.98
CA LYS A 185 5.47 33.08 -51.65
C LYS A 185 4.14 32.65 -51.07
N SER A 186 4.10 32.17 -49.85
CA SER A 186 2.90 32.20 -49.00
C SER A 186 3.30 32.36 -47.54
N ASN A 187 2.66 33.36 -46.95
CA ASN A 187 2.73 33.75 -45.53
C ASN A 187 2.20 32.62 -44.64
N ALA A 188 3.01 32.21 -43.64
CA ALA A 188 2.51 31.49 -42.48
C ALA A 188 3.05 32.15 -41.21
N MET A 189 2.13 32.64 -40.39
CA MET A 189 2.37 33.15 -39.05
C MET A 189 2.99 32.11 -38.13
N PRO A 190 3.88 32.47 -37.22
CA PRO A 190 4.32 31.57 -36.17
C PRO A 190 3.27 31.47 -35.08
N ILE A 191 2.81 30.26 -34.78
CA ILE A 191 2.00 29.95 -33.61
C ILE A 191 2.94 29.94 -32.41
N ALA A 192 2.79 30.91 -31.52
CA ALA A 192 3.48 30.93 -30.23
C ALA A 192 2.83 29.91 -29.30
N ILE A 193 3.55 28.88 -28.93
CA ILE A 193 3.14 27.94 -27.88
C ILE A 193 3.51 28.61 -26.55
N VAL A 194 2.48 29.05 -25.80
CA VAL A 194 2.62 29.52 -24.42
C VAL A 194 2.61 28.30 -23.50
N VAL A 195 3.76 27.94 -22.95
CA VAL A 195 3.85 26.97 -21.87
C VAL A 195 3.59 27.69 -20.55
N VAL A 196 2.43 27.45 -19.93
CA VAL A 196 2.11 27.95 -18.59
C VAL A 196 2.63 26.91 -17.58
N VAL A 197 3.74 27.23 -16.92
CA VAL A 197 4.24 26.47 -15.77
C VAL A 197 3.53 27.03 -14.52
N VAL A 198 2.63 26.25 -13.93
CA VAL A 198 2.02 26.56 -12.64
C VAL A 198 2.90 25.96 -11.53
N ILE A 199 3.67 26.80 -10.85
CA ILE A 199 4.40 26.40 -9.64
C ILE A 199 3.47 26.62 -8.45
N ALA A 200 2.97 25.55 -7.86
CA ALA A 200 2.27 25.61 -6.58
C ALA A 200 3.31 25.65 -5.44
N ILE A 201 3.45 26.83 -4.79
CA ILE A 201 4.26 26.96 -3.58
C ILE A 201 3.36 26.54 -2.39
N VAL A 202 3.62 25.37 -1.82
CA VAL A 202 3.02 24.96 -0.55
C VAL A 202 3.81 25.63 0.58
N ALA A 203 3.22 26.67 1.19
CA ALA A 203 3.78 27.31 2.39
C ALA A 203 3.52 26.41 3.61
N GLY A 204 4.55 25.72 4.07
CA GLY A 204 4.52 24.95 5.32
C GLY A 204 4.43 25.89 6.53
N GLY A 205 3.28 25.88 7.21
CA GLY A 205 3.06 26.57 8.47
C GLY A 205 3.73 25.83 9.64
N VAL A 206 4.80 26.41 10.19
CA VAL A 206 5.40 25.95 11.45
C VAL A 206 4.51 26.41 12.61
N VAL A 207 3.86 25.45 13.29
CA VAL A 207 3.16 25.71 14.55
C VAL A 207 4.15 25.66 15.70
N VAL A 208 4.51 26.83 16.24
CA VAL A 208 5.33 26.94 17.45
C VAL A 208 4.42 26.87 18.67
N SER A 209 4.46 25.75 19.40
CA SER A 209 3.75 25.58 20.66
C SER A 209 4.53 26.26 21.81
N LYS A 210 4.01 27.37 22.35
CA LYS A 210 4.56 28.02 23.55
C LYS A 210 4.13 27.27 24.83
N LYS A 211 5.10 26.66 25.53
CA LYS A 211 4.93 26.17 26.89
C LYS A 211 4.79 27.38 27.83
N LYS A 212 3.69 27.48 28.57
CA LYS A 212 3.54 28.36 29.72
C LYS A 212 4.09 27.66 31.00
N LYS A 213 4.86 28.41 31.74
CA LYS A 213 5.31 28.05 33.10
C LYS A 213 4.15 27.96 34.06
#